data_89d53728641908c84442b4d1ef5a3fac
#
_entry.id   89d53728641908c84442b4d1ef5a3fac
#
_cell.length_a   1.000
_cell.length_b   1.000
_cell.length_c   1.000
_cell.angle_alpha   90.00
_cell.angle_beta   90.00
_cell.angle_gamma   90.00
#
_symmetry.space_group_name_H-M   'P 1'
#
loop_
_entity.id
_entity.type
_entity.pdbx_description
1 polymer ?
#
loop_
_entity_poly.entity_id
_entity_poly.type
_entity_poly.pdbx_seq_one_letter_code
_entity_poly.pdbx_strand_id
1 'polypeptide(L)'
;MTEMKASSIYTLNLVSQDEILAYVDKLSMRDQEHVLLLSRLPQRRLIEHIDLDKVEAYWVTTQDVAGSIQPSLDQISDLITKRVENHTGIAIIEGIEWLVSLHGFSEVLKFSMSLKDSLHRKPWSILLVVAEEIFDDIQSAKWHREAPSWEVPKKVELTEIAVSEDAVSYTHLTLPTTLVV
;
A
#
# COMPACT_ATOMS: atom_id res chain seq x y z
N MET A 1 -15.19 7.92 -3.25
CA MET A 1 -14.00 7.25 -2.79
C MET A 1 -13.72 6.00 -3.64
N THR A 2 -12.49 5.86 -4.06
CA THR A 2 -12.11 4.72 -4.91
C THR A 2 -11.72 3.54 -4.03
N GLU A 3 -12.34 2.41 -4.25
CA GLU A 3 -11.95 1.19 -3.57
C GLU A 3 -10.93 0.43 -4.39
N MET A 4 -10.06 -0.29 -3.71
CA MET A 4 -9.08 -1.15 -4.35
C MET A 4 -9.80 -2.35 -4.96
N LYS A 5 -9.56 -2.58 -6.23
CA LYS A 5 -10.16 -3.73 -6.91
C LYS A 5 -9.38 -5.00 -6.58
N ALA A 6 -10.10 -6.10 -6.42
CA ALA A 6 -9.47 -7.40 -6.28
C ALA A 6 -8.73 -7.76 -7.57
N SER A 7 -7.73 -8.61 -7.44
CA SER A 7 -6.87 -9.05 -8.55
C SER A 7 -6.09 -7.91 -9.19
N SER A 8 -5.78 -6.87 -8.42
CA SER A 8 -5.10 -5.68 -8.92
C SER A 8 -3.88 -5.31 -8.11
N ILE A 9 -2.95 -4.62 -8.75
CA ILE A 9 -1.73 -4.12 -8.13
C ILE A 9 -1.68 -2.60 -8.31
N TYR A 10 -1.30 -1.90 -7.25
CA TYR A 10 -1.27 -0.45 -7.23
C TYR A 10 0.05 0.07 -6.67
N THR A 11 0.35 1.32 -6.98
CA THR A 11 1.51 2.03 -6.44
C THR A 11 1.05 3.09 -5.44
N LEU A 12 1.67 3.10 -4.27
CA LEU A 12 1.52 4.16 -3.29
C LEU A 12 2.83 4.92 -3.18
N ASN A 13 2.81 6.20 -3.51
CA ASN A 13 4.00 7.04 -3.38
C ASN A 13 4.31 7.26 -1.89
N LEU A 14 5.55 7.00 -1.50
CA LEU A 14 5.97 7.16 -0.11
C LEU A 14 6.08 8.64 0.24
N VAL A 15 5.11 9.13 1.00
CA VAL A 15 5.12 10.49 1.52
C VAL A 15 5.53 10.48 2.98
N SER A 16 4.93 9.57 3.76
CA SER A 16 5.19 9.44 5.19
C SER A 16 5.01 7.98 5.59
N GLN A 17 6.02 7.43 6.26
CA GLN A 17 5.93 6.06 6.74
C GLN A 17 4.85 5.90 7.82
N ASP A 18 4.66 6.93 8.65
CA ASP A 18 3.62 6.89 9.67
C ASP A 18 2.22 6.81 9.06
N GLU A 19 1.98 7.49 7.96
CA GLU A 19 0.70 7.42 7.26
C GLU A 19 0.45 6.03 6.69
N ILE A 20 1.50 5.41 6.15
CA ILE A 20 1.39 4.06 5.60
C ILE A 20 1.08 3.06 6.70
N LEU A 21 1.77 3.14 7.82
CA LEU A 21 1.53 2.24 8.95
C LEU A 21 0.14 2.46 9.57
N ALA A 22 -0.32 3.70 9.62
CA ALA A 22 -1.69 4.00 10.06
C ALA A 22 -2.73 3.37 9.12
N TYR A 23 -2.47 3.41 7.82
CA TYR A 23 -3.36 2.78 6.85
C TYR A 23 -3.36 1.24 7.00
N VAL A 24 -2.19 0.64 7.21
CA VAL A 24 -2.07 -0.79 7.46
C VAL A 24 -2.87 -1.20 8.70
N ASP A 25 -2.76 -0.41 9.76
CA ASP A 25 -3.50 -0.65 11.00
C ASP A 25 -5.01 -0.61 10.76
N LYS A 26 -5.48 0.34 9.97
CA LYS A 26 -6.88 0.41 9.57
C LYS A 26 -7.33 -0.82 8.77
N LEU A 27 -6.52 -1.26 7.84
CA LEU A 27 -6.83 -2.45 7.04
C LEU A 27 -6.95 -3.68 7.93
N SER A 28 -6.15 -3.77 8.99
CA SER A 28 -6.16 -4.89 9.90
C SER A 28 -7.46 -5.00 10.72
N MET A 29 -8.25 -3.92 10.75
CA MET A 29 -9.55 -3.92 11.43
C MET A 29 -10.67 -4.52 10.58
N ARG A 30 -10.41 -4.81 9.31
CA ARG A 30 -11.40 -5.45 8.45
C ARG A 30 -11.51 -6.93 8.79
N ASP A 31 -12.73 -7.39 8.89
CA ASP A 31 -12.99 -8.81 9.18
C ASP A 31 -12.69 -9.67 7.96
N GLN A 32 -12.15 -10.85 8.21
CA GLN A 32 -11.96 -11.90 7.20
C GLN A 32 -10.95 -11.58 6.09
N GLU A 33 -10.22 -10.50 6.22
CA GLU A 33 -9.17 -10.19 5.26
C GLU A 33 -7.79 -10.37 5.89
N HIS A 34 -6.92 -11.06 5.18
CA HIS A 34 -5.55 -11.22 5.60
C HIS A 34 -4.75 -9.98 5.19
N VAL A 35 -3.94 -9.45 6.09
CA VAL A 35 -3.05 -8.33 5.77
C VAL A 35 -1.61 -8.80 5.88
N LEU A 36 -0.89 -8.75 4.77
CA LEU A 36 0.52 -9.12 4.71
C LEU A 36 1.34 -7.85 4.48
N LEU A 37 2.29 -7.59 5.35
CA LEU A 37 3.16 -6.42 5.25
C LEU A 37 4.62 -6.85 5.15
N LEU A 38 5.29 -6.39 4.10
CA LEU A 38 6.74 -6.50 3.95
C LEU A 38 7.33 -5.11 4.12
N SER A 39 8.11 -4.91 5.18
CA SER A 39 8.60 -3.60 5.56
C SER A 39 10.11 -3.59 5.76
N ARG A 40 10.70 -2.40 5.57
CA ARG A 40 12.11 -2.18 5.90
C ARG A 40 12.32 -1.92 7.39
N LEU A 41 11.25 -1.84 8.17
CA LEU A 41 11.34 -1.69 9.61
C LEU A 41 11.35 -3.05 10.30
N PRO A 42 12.22 -3.24 11.31
CA PRO A 42 12.17 -4.46 12.10
C PRO A 42 10.89 -4.53 12.92
N GLN A 43 10.47 -5.75 13.27
CA GLN A 43 9.21 -5.96 13.98
C GLN A 43 9.09 -5.15 15.28
N ARG A 44 10.19 -4.97 16.00
CA ARG A 44 10.21 -4.17 17.24
C ARG A 44 9.80 -2.70 17.01
N ARG A 45 9.93 -2.22 15.79
CA ARG A 45 9.50 -0.86 15.43
C ARG A 45 8.07 -0.88 14.92
N LEU A 46 7.69 -1.94 14.23
CA LEU A 46 6.32 -2.08 13.71
C LEU A 46 5.29 -2.21 14.81
N ILE A 47 5.62 -2.88 15.90
CA ILE A 47 4.66 -3.09 16.99
C ILE A 47 4.23 -1.79 17.68
N GLU A 48 4.98 -0.72 17.48
CA GLU A 48 4.59 0.61 17.98
C GLU A 48 3.43 1.21 17.19
N HIS A 49 3.14 0.69 16.01
CA HIS A 49 2.15 1.24 15.07
C HIS A 49 1.05 0.27 14.69
N ILE A 50 1.32 -1.03 14.69
CA ILE A 50 0.39 -2.05 14.22
C ILE A 50 0.33 -3.23 15.19
N ASP A 51 -0.78 -3.96 15.14
CA ASP A 51 -0.99 -5.16 15.95
C ASP A 51 -0.52 -6.38 15.15
N LEU A 52 0.61 -6.97 15.57
CA LEU A 52 1.19 -8.12 14.89
C LEU A 52 0.37 -9.40 15.04
N ASP A 53 -0.66 -9.41 15.88
CA ASP A 53 -1.60 -10.52 15.93
C ASP A 53 -2.61 -10.45 14.78
N LYS A 54 -2.77 -9.28 14.17
CA LYS A 54 -3.72 -9.04 13.08
C LYS A 54 -3.05 -8.87 11.74
N VAL A 55 -1.76 -8.53 11.71
CA VAL A 55 -0.99 -8.30 10.49
C VAL A 55 0.17 -9.26 10.45
N GLU A 56 0.26 -10.02 9.36
CA GLU A 56 1.43 -10.85 9.12
C GLU A 56 2.52 -9.95 8.55
N ALA A 57 3.55 -9.66 9.33
CA ALA A 57 4.59 -8.71 8.97
C ALA A 57 5.98 -9.35 8.93
N TYR A 58 6.76 -8.99 7.93
CA TYR A 58 8.14 -9.43 7.78
C TYR A 58 9.05 -8.23 7.61
N TRP A 59 10.23 -8.31 8.22
CA TRP A 59 11.30 -7.35 8.03
C TRP A 59 12.14 -7.78 6.82
N VAL A 60 12.15 -6.96 5.78
CA VAL A 60 12.96 -7.24 4.58
C VAL A 60 14.38 -6.78 4.87
N THR A 61 15.29 -7.73 5.03
CA THR A 61 16.67 -7.48 5.44
C THR A 61 17.58 -8.63 4.98
N THR A 62 18.87 -8.34 4.92
CA THR A 62 19.87 -9.38 4.65
C THR A 62 20.21 -10.21 5.89
N GLN A 63 19.72 -9.77 7.06
CA GLN A 63 19.94 -10.52 8.31
C GLN A 63 19.04 -11.75 8.37
N ASP A 64 19.59 -12.85 8.90
CA ASP A 64 18.83 -14.08 9.07
C ASP A 64 18.34 -14.16 10.52
N VAL A 65 17.20 -13.53 10.77
CA VAL A 65 16.58 -13.50 12.10
C VAL A 65 15.11 -13.86 11.98
N ALA A 66 14.50 -14.24 13.11
CA ALA A 66 13.07 -14.56 13.13
C ALA A 66 12.24 -13.37 12.66
N GLY A 67 11.26 -13.63 11.80
CA GLY A 67 10.38 -12.57 11.26
C GLY A 67 11.02 -11.75 10.15
N SER A 68 12.10 -12.24 9.55
CA SER A 68 12.76 -11.57 8.43
C SER A 68 12.57 -12.35 7.12
N ILE A 69 12.74 -11.63 6.02
CA ILE A 69 12.81 -12.22 4.69
C ILE A 69 13.91 -11.50 3.91
N GLN A 70 14.65 -12.24 3.10
CA GLN A 70 15.72 -11.67 2.29
C GLN A 70 15.16 -10.71 1.23
N PRO A 71 15.92 -9.69 0.81
CA PRO A 71 15.52 -8.80 -0.28
C PRO A 71 15.68 -9.50 -1.63
N SER A 72 15.11 -10.67 -1.75
CA SER A 72 15.13 -11.50 -2.95
C SER A 72 13.76 -11.44 -3.62
N LEU A 73 13.73 -11.03 -4.89
CA LEU A 73 12.49 -10.94 -5.63
C LEU A 73 11.79 -12.30 -5.70
N ASP A 74 12.56 -13.38 -5.86
CA ASP A 74 12.00 -14.73 -5.91
C ASP A 74 11.39 -15.16 -4.58
N GLN A 75 12.07 -14.91 -3.47
CA GLN A 75 11.55 -15.27 -2.15
C GLN A 75 10.30 -14.48 -1.79
N ILE A 76 10.29 -13.18 -2.10
CA ILE A 76 9.13 -12.33 -1.88
C ILE A 76 7.96 -12.80 -2.73
N SER A 77 8.22 -13.09 -3.99
CA SER A 77 7.20 -13.60 -4.91
C SER A 77 6.61 -14.92 -4.44
N ASP A 78 7.44 -15.84 -3.96
CA ASP A 78 6.99 -17.13 -3.44
C ASP A 78 6.13 -16.97 -2.20
N LEU A 79 6.49 -16.09 -1.30
CA LEU A 79 5.71 -15.81 -0.11
C LEU A 79 4.32 -15.29 -0.47
N ILE A 80 4.27 -14.31 -1.38
CA ILE A 80 3.00 -13.72 -1.81
C ILE A 80 2.14 -14.74 -2.51
N THR A 81 2.71 -15.53 -3.41
CA THR A 81 1.97 -16.57 -4.14
C THR A 81 1.32 -17.57 -3.17
N LYS A 82 2.06 -17.99 -2.14
CA LYS A 82 1.52 -18.92 -1.14
C LYS A 82 0.34 -18.30 -0.37
N ARG A 83 0.45 -17.03 0.01
CA ARG A 83 -0.64 -16.37 0.75
C ARG A 83 -1.87 -16.15 -0.12
N VAL A 84 -1.65 -15.79 -1.37
CA VAL A 84 -2.74 -15.57 -2.34
C VAL A 84 -3.55 -16.86 -2.57
N GLU A 85 -2.91 -18.00 -2.51
CA GLU A 85 -3.60 -19.28 -2.69
C GLU A 85 -4.45 -19.67 -1.48
N ASN A 86 -4.05 -19.27 -0.27
CA ASN A 86 -4.65 -19.75 0.97
C ASN A 86 -5.57 -18.78 1.68
N HIS A 87 -5.53 -17.50 1.30
CA HIS A 87 -6.29 -16.45 2.01
C HIS A 87 -6.88 -15.46 1.03
N THR A 88 -7.75 -14.59 1.53
CA THR A 88 -8.19 -13.38 0.84
C THR A 88 -7.66 -12.17 1.58
N GLY A 89 -7.25 -11.11 0.88
CA GLY A 89 -6.74 -9.94 1.57
C GLY A 89 -5.91 -9.00 0.73
N ILE A 90 -4.99 -8.33 1.39
CA ILE A 90 -4.13 -7.33 0.79
C ILE A 90 -2.68 -7.53 1.22
N ALA A 91 -1.76 -7.38 0.28
CA ALA A 91 -0.33 -7.40 0.54
C ALA A 91 0.24 -6.01 0.31
N ILE A 92 1.05 -5.53 1.23
CA ILE A 92 1.70 -4.23 1.15
C ILE A 92 3.20 -4.45 1.19
N ILE A 93 3.89 -3.99 0.15
CA ILE A 93 5.34 -4.15 0.03
C ILE A 93 5.99 -2.78 0.06
N GLU A 94 6.72 -2.48 1.11
CA GLU A 94 7.48 -1.24 1.25
C GLU A 94 8.92 -1.43 0.76
N GLY A 95 9.58 -0.34 0.46
CA GLY A 95 11.00 -0.37 0.11
C GLY A 95 11.26 -0.79 -1.32
N ILE A 96 10.32 -0.54 -2.22
CA ILE A 96 10.51 -0.85 -3.64
C ILE A 96 11.74 -0.12 -4.20
N GLU A 97 11.99 1.13 -3.77
CA GLU A 97 13.17 1.88 -4.20
C GLU A 97 14.47 1.16 -3.82
N TRP A 98 14.50 0.48 -2.68
CA TRP A 98 15.66 -0.29 -2.26
C TRP A 98 15.84 -1.54 -3.14
N LEU A 99 14.74 -2.22 -3.46
CA LEU A 99 14.79 -3.37 -4.38
C LEU A 99 15.29 -2.93 -5.77
N VAL A 100 14.87 -1.76 -6.23
CA VAL A 100 15.37 -1.19 -7.49
C VAL A 100 16.89 -0.93 -7.41
N SER A 101 17.37 -0.43 -6.29
CA SER A 101 18.82 -0.21 -6.09
C SER A 101 19.60 -1.51 -6.11
N LEU A 102 19.03 -2.59 -5.57
CA LEU A 102 19.71 -3.88 -5.52
C LEU A 102 19.64 -4.66 -6.82
N HIS A 103 18.50 -4.62 -7.50
CA HIS A 103 18.23 -5.51 -8.65
C HIS A 103 18.13 -4.78 -9.99
N GLY A 104 17.96 -3.47 -9.96
CA GLY A 104 17.72 -2.66 -11.16
C GLY A 104 16.24 -2.53 -11.48
N PHE A 105 15.90 -1.46 -12.18
CA PHE A 105 14.51 -1.15 -12.52
C PHE A 105 13.85 -2.26 -13.33
N SER A 106 14.57 -2.77 -14.33
CA SER A 106 14.03 -3.79 -15.24
C SER A 106 13.59 -5.05 -14.50
N GLU A 107 14.39 -5.52 -13.53
CA GLU A 107 14.08 -6.73 -12.77
C GLU A 107 12.92 -6.50 -11.82
N VAL A 108 12.86 -5.33 -11.18
CA VAL A 108 11.74 -5.01 -10.28
C VAL A 108 10.44 -4.78 -11.08
N LEU A 109 10.53 -4.22 -12.27
CA LEU A 109 9.37 -4.10 -13.15
C LEU A 109 8.83 -5.48 -13.55
N LYS A 110 9.70 -6.42 -13.92
CA LYS A 110 9.31 -7.80 -14.21
C LYS A 110 8.69 -8.48 -13.00
N PHE A 111 9.22 -8.21 -11.82
CA PHE A 111 8.69 -8.71 -10.57
C PHE A 111 7.25 -8.21 -10.36
N SER A 112 6.98 -6.92 -10.60
CA SER A 112 5.62 -6.37 -10.48
C SER A 112 4.66 -7.01 -11.48
N MET A 113 5.11 -7.26 -12.70
CA MET A 113 4.31 -7.93 -13.73
C MET A 113 3.99 -9.36 -13.32
N SER A 114 4.96 -10.08 -12.79
CA SER A 114 4.78 -11.45 -12.31
C SER A 114 3.80 -11.53 -11.14
N LEU A 115 3.88 -10.58 -10.21
CA LEU A 115 2.92 -10.50 -9.11
C LEU A 115 1.50 -10.27 -9.61
N LYS A 116 1.36 -9.38 -10.59
CA LYS A 116 0.05 -9.09 -11.18
C LYS A 116 -0.54 -10.35 -11.83
N ASP A 117 0.28 -11.11 -12.54
CA ASP A 117 -0.16 -12.35 -13.16
C ASP A 117 -0.61 -13.38 -12.11
N SER A 118 0.10 -13.45 -10.98
CA SER A 118 -0.25 -14.40 -9.93
C SER A 118 -1.57 -14.06 -9.21
N LEU A 119 -2.05 -12.82 -9.37
CA LEU A 119 -3.32 -12.40 -8.79
C LEU A 119 -4.53 -12.72 -9.67
N HIS A 120 -4.32 -13.26 -10.87
CA HIS A 120 -5.41 -13.50 -11.80
C HIS A 120 -6.54 -14.33 -11.15
N ARG A 121 -7.73 -13.74 -11.08
CA ARG A 121 -8.92 -14.34 -10.46
C ARG A 121 -8.77 -14.65 -8.97
N LYS A 122 -7.81 -14.05 -8.29
CA LYS A 122 -7.63 -14.22 -6.84
C LYS A 122 -8.18 -12.99 -6.12
N PRO A 123 -8.83 -13.16 -4.97
CA PRO A 123 -9.39 -12.03 -4.23
C PRO A 123 -8.33 -11.31 -3.39
N TRP A 124 -7.30 -10.82 -4.05
CA TRP A 124 -6.18 -10.11 -3.44
C TRP A 124 -5.88 -8.82 -4.17
N SER A 125 -5.39 -7.85 -3.42
CA SER A 125 -4.79 -6.63 -3.96
C SER A 125 -3.37 -6.52 -3.44
N ILE A 126 -2.49 -5.94 -4.24
CA ILE A 126 -1.11 -5.67 -3.84
C ILE A 126 -0.87 -4.17 -3.94
N LEU A 127 -0.27 -3.61 -2.90
CA LEU A 127 0.11 -2.21 -2.85
C LEU A 127 1.62 -2.11 -2.75
N LEU A 128 2.24 -1.54 -3.78
CA LEU A 128 3.69 -1.35 -3.86
C LEU A 128 4.03 0.07 -3.41
N VAL A 129 4.75 0.19 -2.30
CA VAL A 129 5.11 1.49 -1.73
C VAL A 129 6.51 1.85 -2.21
N VAL A 130 6.63 2.97 -2.89
CA VAL A 130 7.88 3.40 -3.49
C VAL A 130 8.08 4.92 -3.39
N ALA A 131 9.32 5.34 -3.18
CA ALA A 131 9.70 6.73 -3.30
C ALA A 131 9.85 7.02 -4.80
N GLU A 132 8.80 7.57 -5.41
CA GLU A 132 8.69 7.65 -6.88
C GLU A 132 9.68 8.63 -7.53
N GLU A 133 10.30 9.50 -6.76
CA GLU A 133 11.35 10.41 -7.27
C GLU A 133 12.57 9.68 -7.80
N ILE A 134 12.71 8.38 -7.52
CA ILE A 134 13.81 7.60 -8.09
C ILE A 134 13.61 7.27 -9.56
N PHE A 135 12.37 7.38 -10.07
CA PHE A 135 12.07 7.07 -11.46
C PHE A 135 12.25 8.29 -12.35
N ASP A 136 12.84 8.09 -13.53
CA ASP A 136 12.75 9.09 -14.59
C ASP A 136 11.38 9.01 -15.27
N ASP A 137 11.10 9.89 -16.21
CA ASP A 137 9.77 9.95 -16.85
C ASP A 137 9.42 8.67 -17.60
N ILE A 138 10.40 8.04 -18.24
CA ILE A 138 10.18 6.80 -18.98
C ILE A 138 9.90 5.64 -18.02
N GLN A 139 10.69 5.54 -16.97
CA GLN A 139 10.52 4.50 -15.95
C GLN A 139 9.18 4.65 -15.25
N SER A 140 8.82 5.89 -14.91
CA SER A 140 7.54 6.18 -14.26
C SER A 140 6.36 5.75 -15.14
N ALA A 141 6.42 6.06 -16.44
CA ALA A 141 5.37 5.66 -17.38
C ALA A 141 5.23 4.13 -17.46
N LYS A 142 6.36 3.43 -17.53
CA LYS A 142 6.36 1.96 -17.58
C LYS A 142 5.84 1.35 -16.29
N TRP A 143 6.24 1.91 -15.15
CA TRP A 143 5.84 1.43 -13.84
C TRP A 143 4.33 1.58 -13.63
N HIS A 144 3.79 2.76 -13.90
CA HIS A 144 2.37 3.03 -13.69
C HIS A 144 1.45 2.32 -14.68
N ARG A 145 2.00 1.83 -15.79
CA ARG A 145 1.23 0.98 -16.70
C ARG A 145 0.91 -0.35 -16.04
N GLU A 146 1.85 -0.89 -15.24
CA GLU A 146 1.64 -2.16 -14.54
C GLU A 146 0.98 -1.96 -13.18
N ALA A 147 1.33 -0.90 -12.48
CA ALA A 147 0.86 -0.62 -11.11
C ALA A 147 0.37 0.84 -11.02
N PRO A 148 -0.88 1.11 -11.36
CA PRO A 148 -1.43 2.47 -11.29
C PRO A 148 -1.38 3.07 -9.90
N SER A 149 -1.38 4.39 -9.82
CA SER A 149 -1.33 5.11 -8.55
C SER A 149 -2.55 4.86 -7.68
N TRP A 150 -2.32 4.78 -6.40
CA TRP A 150 -3.33 4.67 -5.36
C TRP A 150 -3.08 5.74 -4.31
N GLU A 151 -4.13 6.35 -3.79
CA GLU A 151 -4.02 7.32 -2.70
C GLU A 151 -4.74 6.80 -1.47
N VAL A 152 -4.09 6.94 -0.32
CA VAL A 152 -4.70 6.55 0.96
C VAL A 152 -5.94 7.40 1.20
N PRO A 153 -7.11 6.76 1.46
CA PRO A 153 -8.32 7.51 1.76
C PRO A 153 -8.15 8.38 3.00
N LYS A 154 -8.56 9.64 2.92
CA LYS A 154 -8.46 10.59 4.02
C LYS A 154 -9.72 10.55 4.87
N LYS A 155 -9.56 10.15 6.12
CA LYS A 155 -10.67 10.04 7.05
C LYS A 155 -11.34 11.37 7.38
N VAL A 156 -10.55 12.42 7.39
CA VAL A 156 -11.03 13.77 7.75
C VAL A 156 -12.15 14.23 6.82
N GLU A 157 -12.06 13.91 5.56
CA GLU A 157 -13.07 14.32 4.59
C GLU A 157 -14.46 13.81 4.92
N LEU A 158 -14.55 12.60 5.41
CA LEU A 158 -15.82 11.99 5.77
C LEU A 158 -16.46 12.69 6.97
N THR A 159 -15.66 13.09 7.93
CA THR A 159 -16.13 13.75 9.14
C THR A 159 -16.68 15.13 8.82
N GLU A 160 -16.00 15.89 7.99
CA GLU A 160 -16.42 17.24 7.63
C GLU A 160 -17.72 17.24 6.87
N ILE A 161 -17.89 16.31 5.95
CA ILE A 161 -19.12 16.20 5.19
C ILE A 161 -20.30 15.94 6.11
N ALA A 162 -20.12 15.15 7.12
CA ALA A 162 -21.19 14.80 8.06
C ALA A 162 -21.65 16.00 8.89
N VAL A 163 -20.79 16.96 9.13
CA VAL A 163 -21.09 18.11 9.97
C VAL A 163 -21.80 19.20 9.21
N SER A 164 -21.51 19.39 8.05
CA SER A 164 -21.97 20.53 7.31
C SER A 164 -23.45 20.54 7.08
N GLU A 165 -23.74 21.14 7.08
CA GLU A 165 -24.57 21.66 6.75
C GLU A 165 -24.86 22.35 7.05
N ASP A 166 -24.89 22.76 7.22
CA ASP A 166 -24.90 23.66 7.49
C ASP A 166 -24.20 24.39 7.17
N ALA A 167 -24.25 24.57 6.77
CA ALA A 167 -23.83 25.00 6.59
C ALA A 167 -23.36 25.64 5.82
N VAL A 168 -23.38 25.77 5.57
CA VAL A 168 -23.18 25.94 4.98
C VAL A 168 -22.61 26.43 4.34
N SER A 169 -22.84 27.00 4.30
CA SER A 169 -22.69 27.00 3.92
C SER A 169 -21.99 27.63 3.36
N TYR A 170 -22.03 27.72 3.40
CA TYR A 170 -21.66 27.94 3.12
C TYR A 170 -20.91 28.48 2.51
N THR A 171 -21.00 28.68 2.24
CA THR A 171 -20.70 28.69 1.97
C THR A 171 -20.19 29.15 1.44
N HIS A 172 -20.28 29.21 1.51
CA HIS A 172 -20.27 29.23 1.31
C HIS A 172 -19.98 29.72 0.89
N LEU A 173 -19.45 29.56 0.30
CA LEU A 173 -19.78 29.49 0.10
C LEU A 173 -19.68 30.05 -0.10
N THR A 174 -19.67 30.40 -0.14
CA THR A 174 -20.21 30.45 -0.19
C THR A 174 -20.34 30.94 -0.17
N LEU A 175 -20.44 31.34 0.09
CA LEU A 175 -21.17 31.37 0.22
C LEU A 175 -21.28 31.88 0.28
N PRO A 176 -21.20 32.21 0.14
CA PRO A 176 -21.84 32.30 0.22
C PRO A 176 -22.05 32.79 0.35
N THR A 177 -22.06 33.15 0.24
CA THR A 177 -22.73 33.10 0.43
C THR A 177 -22.97 33.47 0.65
N THR A 178 -23.00 33.81 0.51
CA THR A 178 -23.67 33.64 0.76
C THR A 178 -23.91 33.85 1.04
N LEU A 179 -24.01 34.21 0.97
CA LEU A 179 -24.58 33.99 1.26
C LEU A 179 -24.67 34.13 1.58
N VAL A 180 -24.83 34.55 1.55
CA VAL A 180 -25.14 34.21 1.94
C VAL A 180 -25.14 34.20 2.12
N VAL A 181 -25.55 34.72 1.95
CA VAL A 181 -25.60 34.41 2.24
C VAL A 181 -25.63 34.35 2.32
#